data_cc10e74e27903bcf46d172e909528ba3
#
_entry.id   cc10e74e27903bcf46d172e909528ba3
#
_cell.length_a   1.000
_cell.length_b   1.000
_cell.length_c   1.000
_cell.angle_alpha   90.00
_cell.angle_beta   90.00
_cell.angle_gamma   90.00
#
_symmetry.space_group_name_H-M   'P 1'
#
loop_
_entity.id
_entity.type
_entity.pdbx_description
1 polymer ?
#
loop_
_entity_poly.entity_id
_entity_poly.type
_entity_poly.pdbx_seq_one_letter_code
_entity_poly.pdbx_strand_id
1 'polypeptide(L)'
;SMKKKKKVNAAILIIGNEILSGRTQDKNIAFISNWLNFNCGISVSEVRIIPDVEKIIINNVRLLSKGYNYVFTTGGIGPTHDDITAQSIAKAFKIKYGYHKQAYKILERYYGKNKFNDGRKKMAKMPLKAKLIFNPSSAAPGFITKNVLSLPGVPSILNSMIENCKRYLVKGLKIHSK
;
A
#
# COMPACT_ATOMS: atom_id res chain seq x y z
N SER A 1 33.20 18.68 -5.47
CA SER A 1 32.02 19.16 -4.78
C SER A 1 31.18 17.96 -4.27
N MET A 2 30.75 18.03 -3.07
CA MET A 2 29.92 16.98 -2.51
C MET A 2 28.52 17.02 -3.10
N LYS A 3 28.10 15.91 -3.68
CA LYS A 3 26.71 15.77 -4.11
C LYS A 3 25.79 15.81 -2.91
N LYS A 4 24.89 16.76 -2.85
CA LYS A 4 23.83 16.77 -1.85
C LYS A 4 22.94 15.55 -2.08
N LYS A 5 22.74 14.73 -1.03
CA LYS A 5 21.75 13.66 -1.09
C LYS A 5 20.38 14.28 -1.32
N LYS A 6 19.66 13.80 -2.31
CA LYS A 6 18.30 14.25 -2.57
C LYS A 6 17.39 13.90 -1.39
N LYS A 7 16.58 14.86 -0.99
CA LYS A 7 15.52 14.64 -0.03
C LYS A 7 14.45 13.77 -0.69
N VAL A 8 14.17 12.63 -0.08
CA VAL A 8 13.12 11.73 -0.56
C VAL A 8 11.88 11.95 0.27
N ASN A 9 10.74 12.13 -0.38
CA ASN A 9 9.47 12.35 0.28
C ASN A 9 8.41 11.35 -0.16
N ALA A 10 7.38 11.19 0.68
CA ALA A 10 6.28 10.30 0.44
C ALA A 10 4.96 10.98 0.81
N ALA A 11 3.88 10.47 0.22
CA ALA A 11 2.52 10.76 0.65
C ALA A 11 1.87 9.49 1.17
N ILE A 12 0.93 9.66 2.08
CA ILE A 12 0.09 8.57 2.58
C ILE A 12 -1.34 8.81 2.13
N LEU A 13 -1.95 7.78 1.55
CA LEU A 13 -3.33 7.80 1.11
C LEU A 13 -4.12 6.75 1.89
N ILE A 14 -4.94 7.20 2.82
CA ILE A 14 -5.79 6.33 3.64
C ILE A 14 -7.12 6.15 2.91
N ILE A 15 -7.47 4.92 2.60
CA ILE A 15 -8.68 4.58 1.85
C ILE A 15 -9.61 3.81 2.79
N GLY A 16 -10.70 4.44 3.21
CA GLY A 16 -11.63 3.78 4.10
C GLY A 16 -12.71 4.71 4.64
N ASN A 17 -13.95 4.35 4.38
CA ASN A 17 -15.10 5.10 4.88
C ASN A 17 -15.14 5.16 6.41
N GLU A 18 -14.69 4.10 7.07
CA GLU A 18 -14.68 4.00 8.53
C GLU A 18 -13.71 4.99 9.20
N ILE A 19 -12.61 5.30 8.53
CA ILE A 19 -11.67 6.31 9.01
C ILE A 19 -12.24 7.71 8.78
N LEU A 20 -12.74 7.93 7.58
CA LEU A 20 -13.28 9.24 7.18
C LEU A 20 -14.48 9.63 8.02
N SER A 21 -15.35 8.67 8.38
CA SER A 21 -16.53 8.91 9.21
C SER A 21 -16.24 9.00 10.71
N GLY A 22 -15.02 8.68 11.13
CA GLY A 22 -14.64 8.68 12.53
C GLY A 22 -15.02 7.43 13.31
N ARG A 23 -15.58 6.41 12.65
CA ARG A 23 -15.90 5.13 13.31
C ARG A 23 -14.67 4.39 13.80
N THR A 24 -13.56 4.55 13.07
CA THR A 24 -12.28 3.94 13.42
C THR A 24 -11.22 5.03 13.44
N GLN A 25 -10.43 5.06 14.50
CA GLN A 25 -9.28 5.97 14.56
C GLN A 25 -8.13 5.37 13.76
N ASP A 26 -7.52 6.16 12.88
CA ASP A 26 -6.35 5.71 12.15
C ASP A 26 -5.13 5.62 13.07
N LYS A 27 -4.38 4.53 12.93
CA LYS A 27 -3.10 4.31 13.62
C LYS A 27 -1.95 4.18 12.64
N ASN A 28 -2.25 4.11 11.37
CA ASN A 28 -1.25 3.82 10.33
C ASN A 28 -0.43 5.05 9.95
N ILE A 29 -1.01 6.24 10.01
CA ILE A 29 -0.31 7.48 9.64
C ILE A 29 0.94 7.65 10.49
N ALA A 30 0.80 7.62 11.81
CA ALA A 30 1.93 7.79 12.73
C ALA A 30 2.96 6.67 12.56
N PHE A 31 2.49 5.45 12.43
CA PHE A 31 3.37 4.29 12.29
C PHE A 31 4.21 4.36 11.02
N ILE A 32 3.59 4.58 9.87
CA ILE A 32 4.28 4.66 8.58
C ILE A 32 5.24 5.85 8.56
N SER A 33 4.77 7.01 9.03
CA SER A 33 5.57 8.24 9.05
C SER A 33 6.83 8.07 9.87
N ASN A 34 6.71 7.51 11.08
CA ASN A 34 7.84 7.27 11.96
C ASN A 34 8.79 6.23 11.36
N TRP A 35 8.26 5.15 10.84
CA TRP A 35 9.07 4.09 10.25
C TRP A 35 9.88 4.61 9.05
N LEU A 36 9.23 5.34 8.15
CA LEU A 36 9.89 5.92 6.98
C LEU A 36 11.01 6.88 7.37
N ASN A 37 10.75 7.74 8.34
CA ASN A 37 11.72 8.71 8.78
C ASN A 37 12.93 8.06 9.47
N PHE A 38 12.67 7.19 10.44
CA PHE A 38 13.75 6.58 11.23
C PHE A 38 14.53 5.51 10.47
N ASN A 39 13.88 4.73 9.61
CA ASN A 39 14.52 3.60 8.94
C ASN A 39 14.99 3.91 7.52
N CYS A 40 14.36 4.87 6.85
CA CYS A 40 14.62 5.14 5.43
C CYS A 40 15.05 6.58 5.15
N GLY A 41 14.95 7.48 6.13
CA GLY A 41 15.21 8.89 5.90
C GLY A 41 14.24 9.53 4.92
N ILE A 42 13.02 9.00 4.84
CA ILE A 42 11.97 9.50 3.96
C ILE A 42 10.97 10.31 4.78
N SER A 43 10.68 11.53 4.36
CA SER A 43 9.70 12.40 5.00
C SER A 43 8.33 12.19 4.40
N VAL A 44 7.31 12.05 5.24
CA VAL A 44 5.92 12.12 4.79
C VAL A 44 5.52 13.59 4.72
N SER A 45 5.17 14.04 3.54
CA SER A 45 4.88 15.45 3.26
C SER A 45 3.40 15.75 3.07
N GLU A 46 2.60 14.73 2.82
CA GLU A 46 1.16 14.88 2.65
C GLU A 46 0.44 13.60 3.08
N VAL A 47 -0.72 13.79 3.71
CA VAL A 47 -1.63 12.68 4.06
C VAL A 47 -3.02 13.05 3.59
N ARG A 48 -3.70 12.11 2.93
CA ARG A 48 -5.09 12.24 2.53
C ARG A 48 -5.90 11.07 3.04
N ILE A 49 -7.11 11.34 3.48
CA ILE A 49 -8.08 10.32 3.88
C ILE A 49 -9.25 10.42 2.92
N ILE A 50 -9.55 9.34 2.22
CA ILE A 50 -10.56 9.34 1.16
C ILE A 50 -11.52 8.16 1.31
N PRO A 51 -12.75 8.27 0.75
CA PRO A 51 -13.69 7.17 0.75
C PRO A 51 -13.35 6.09 -0.27
N ASP A 52 -13.98 4.93 -0.13
CA ASP A 52 -13.88 3.80 -1.07
C ASP A 52 -14.69 4.08 -2.34
N VAL A 53 -14.28 5.08 -3.10
CA VAL A 53 -14.92 5.48 -4.37
C VAL A 53 -13.87 5.44 -5.46
N GLU A 54 -14.09 4.62 -6.48
CA GLU A 54 -13.11 4.36 -7.54
C GLU A 54 -12.54 5.63 -8.16
N LYS A 55 -13.40 6.54 -8.57
CA LYS A 55 -12.97 7.79 -9.22
C LYS A 55 -12.08 8.63 -8.30
N ILE A 56 -12.40 8.68 -7.02
CA ILE A 56 -11.62 9.44 -6.03
C ILE A 56 -10.26 8.77 -5.83
N ILE A 57 -10.23 7.45 -5.72
CA ILE A 57 -8.97 6.71 -5.58
C ILE A 57 -8.08 6.94 -6.80
N ILE A 58 -8.61 6.79 -8.01
CA ILE A 58 -7.87 6.99 -9.26
C ILE A 58 -7.25 8.38 -9.31
N ASN A 59 -8.04 9.41 -9.05
CA ASN A 59 -7.57 10.79 -9.13
C ASN A 59 -6.46 11.07 -8.11
N ASN A 60 -6.62 10.59 -6.87
CA ASN A 60 -5.62 10.79 -5.82
C ASN A 60 -4.34 10.00 -6.09
N VAL A 61 -4.45 8.77 -6.56
CA VAL A 61 -3.28 7.96 -6.91
C VAL A 61 -2.47 8.63 -8.01
N ARG A 62 -3.12 9.09 -9.07
CA ARG A 62 -2.44 9.81 -10.16
C ARG A 62 -1.74 11.07 -9.68
N LEU A 63 -2.44 11.88 -8.89
CA LEU A 63 -1.92 13.15 -8.42
C LEU A 63 -0.73 12.94 -7.49
N LEU A 64 -0.89 12.09 -6.48
CA LEU A 64 0.15 11.85 -5.48
C LEU A 64 1.36 11.12 -6.06
N SER A 65 1.13 10.17 -6.98
CA SER A 65 2.21 9.44 -7.65
C SER A 65 3.14 10.37 -8.44
N LYS A 66 2.60 11.42 -9.05
CA LYS A 66 3.39 12.42 -9.76
C LYS A 66 4.08 13.40 -8.82
N GLY A 67 3.47 13.69 -7.70
CA GLY A 67 3.94 14.75 -6.79
C GLY A 67 4.99 14.30 -5.78
N TYR A 68 5.11 13.00 -5.51
CA TYR A 68 5.98 12.46 -4.47
C TYR A 68 6.81 11.29 -5.00
N ASN A 69 7.94 11.05 -4.34
CA ASN A 69 8.79 9.92 -4.71
C ASN A 69 8.08 8.58 -4.47
N TYR A 70 7.32 8.50 -3.37
CA TYR A 70 6.54 7.31 -3.03
C TYR A 70 5.16 7.68 -2.51
N VAL A 71 4.19 6.79 -2.75
CA VAL A 71 2.86 6.87 -2.17
C VAL A 71 2.59 5.56 -1.44
N PHE A 72 2.18 5.66 -0.18
CA PHE A 72 1.74 4.51 0.59
C PHE A 72 0.22 4.56 0.70
N THR A 73 -0.48 3.54 0.19
CA THR A 73 -1.92 3.42 0.41
C THR A 73 -2.19 2.43 1.52
N THR A 74 -3.23 2.67 2.31
CA THR A 74 -3.74 1.72 3.29
C THR A 74 -5.22 1.49 3.06
N GLY A 75 -5.65 0.23 3.15
CA GLY A 75 -7.04 -0.14 3.02
C GLY A 75 -7.45 -0.52 1.61
N GLY A 76 -8.59 -1.17 1.52
CA GLY A 76 -9.23 -1.51 0.25
C GLY A 76 -8.58 -2.63 -0.55
N ILE A 77 -7.73 -3.47 0.07
CA ILE A 77 -7.13 -4.64 -0.59
C ILE A 77 -7.54 -5.98 0.04
N GLY A 78 -8.62 -5.97 0.82
CA GLY A 78 -9.18 -7.17 1.44
C GLY A 78 -10.07 -7.99 0.51
N PRO A 79 -10.83 -8.95 1.08
CA PRO A 79 -11.54 -9.96 0.29
C PRO A 79 -12.95 -9.56 -0.15
N THR A 80 -13.47 -8.39 0.24
CA THR A 80 -14.86 -8.04 -0.04
C THR A 80 -15.01 -7.25 -1.34
N HIS A 81 -16.25 -7.12 -1.81
CA HIS A 81 -16.54 -6.34 -3.02
C HIS A 81 -16.32 -4.84 -2.82
N ASP A 82 -16.27 -4.38 -1.57
CA ASP A 82 -15.95 -2.98 -1.26
C ASP A 82 -14.45 -2.69 -1.32
N ASP A 83 -13.62 -3.72 -1.35
CA ASP A 83 -12.17 -3.60 -1.47
C ASP A 83 -11.80 -3.35 -2.94
N ILE A 84 -11.70 -2.09 -3.32
CA ILE A 84 -11.50 -1.68 -4.73
C ILE A 84 -10.17 -0.98 -5.00
N THR A 85 -9.28 -0.92 -4.03
CA THR A 85 -8.01 -0.19 -4.17
C THR A 85 -7.13 -0.74 -5.28
N ALA A 86 -6.92 -2.05 -5.34
CA ALA A 86 -6.06 -2.66 -6.35
C ALA A 86 -6.58 -2.42 -7.77
N GLN A 87 -7.87 -2.60 -7.97
CA GLN A 87 -8.54 -2.34 -9.24
C GLN A 87 -8.40 -0.87 -9.67
N SER A 88 -8.58 0.04 -8.72
CA SER A 88 -8.49 1.48 -8.96
C SER A 88 -7.07 1.90 -9.32
N ILE A 89 -6.06 1.32 -8.66
CA ILE A 89 -4.64 1.59 -8.99
C ILE A 89 -4.33 1.10 -10.41
N ALA A 90 -4.80 -0.08 -10.78
CA ALA A 90 -4.61 -0.59 -12.13
C ALA A 90 -5.19 0.37 -13.17
N LYS A 91 -6.39 0.88 -12.93
CA LYS A 91 -7.03 1.88 -13.81
C LYS A 91 -6.26 3.20 -13.84
N ALA A 92 -5.76 3.64 -12.68
CA ALA A 92 -4.99 4.89 -12.59
C ALA A 92 -3.77 4.85 -13.50
N PHE A 93 -3.09 3.73 -13.59
CA PHE A 93 -1.87 3.57 -14.39
C PHE A 93 -2.11 2.89 -15.75
N LYS A 94 -3.36 2.56 -16.08
CA LYS A 94 -3.72 1.85 -17.32
C LYS A 94 -2.97 0.52 -17.45
N ILE A 95 -2.89 -0.21 -16.35
CA ILE A 95 -2.28 -1.53 -16.27
C ILE A 95 -3.40 -2.56 -16.13
N LYS A 96 -3.24 -3.73 -16.78
CA LYS A 96 -4.21 -4.81 -16.69
C LYS A 96 -4.34 -5.30 -15.25
N TYR A 97 -5.59 -5.44 -14.79
CA TYR A 97 -5.95 -5.97 -13.48
C TYR A 97 -6.30 -7.44 -13.61
N GLY A 98 -5.76 -8.29 -12.77
CA GLY A 98 -6.04 -9.72 -12.81
C GLY A 98 -5.31 -10.48 -11.72
N TYR A 99 -5.40 -11.81 -11.75
CA TYR A 99 -4.72 -12.67 -10.80
C TYR A 99 -3.20 -12.61 -10.98
N HIS A 100 -2.50 -12.21 -9.93
CA HIS A 100 -1.05 -12.27 -9.86
C HIS A 100 -0.67 -13.72 -9.54
N LYS A 101 0.11 -14.36 -10.38
CA LYS A 101 0.45 -15.79 -10.27
C LYS A 101 1.01 -16.16 -8.90
N GLN A 102 2.00 -15.42 -8.43
CA GLN A 102 2.66 -15.71 -7.17
C GLN A 102 1.72 -15.48 -5.98
N ALA A 103 0.96 -14.38 -5.99
CA ALA A 103 -0.01 -14.09 -4.94
C ALA A 103 -1.09 -15.18 -4.85
N TYR A 104 -1.58 -15.63 -5.99
CA TYR A 104 -2.56 -16.70 -6.06
C TYR A 104 -2.03 -17.99 -5.42
N LYS A 105 -0.81 -18.38 -5.75
CA LYS A 105 -0.17 -19.59 -5.18
C LYS A 105 0.04 -19.46 -3.67
N ILE A 106 0.46 -18.31 -3.20
CA ILE A 106 0.65 -18.06 -1.77
C ILE A 106 -0.65 -18.26 -1.02
N LEU A 107 -1.74 -17.66 -1.51
CA LEU A 107 -3.04 -17.74 -0.86
C LEU A 107 -3.66 -19.13 -0.94
N GLU A 108 -3.55 -19.78 -2.08
CA GLU A 108 -4.04 -21.15 -2.24
C GLU A 108 -3.34 -22.11 -1.28
N ARG A 109 -2.04 -21.98 -1.13
CA ARG A 109 -1.26 -22.80 -0.20
C ARG A 109 -1.65 -22.53 1.25
N TYR A 110 -1.88 -21.25 1.60
CA TYR A 110 -2.22 -20.85 2.95
C TYR A 110 -3.59 -21.36 3.40
N TYR A 111 -4.61 -21.18 2.55
CA TYR A 111 -5.98 -21.59 2.86
C TYR A 111 -6.28 -23.05 2.57
N GLY A 112 -5.59 -23.66 1.60
CA GLY A 112 -5.94 -24.95 1.04
C GLY A 112 -7.08 -24.83 0.03
N LYS A 113 -7.14 -25.77 -0.91
CA LYS A 113 -8.10 -25.72 -2.04
C LYS A 113 -9.55 -25.59 -1.59
N ASN A 114 -9.94 -26.28 -0.52
CA ASN A 114 -11.33 -26.31 -0.07
C ASN A 114 -11.79 -25.00 0.58
N LYS A 115 -10.86 -24.22 1.12
CA LYS A 115 -11.14 -22.96 1.80
C LYS A 115 -10.75 -21.74 0.98
N PHE A 116 -10.21 -21.93 -0.18
CA PHE A 116 -9.78 -20.86 -1.07
C PHE A 116 -10.96 -20.38 -1.93
N ASN A 117 -11.87 -19.66 -1.28
CA ASN A 117 -13.10 -19.17 -1.90
C ASN A 117 -12.85 -17.92 -2.75
N ASP A 118 -13.91 -17.42 -3.41
CA ASP A 118 -13.80 -16.28 -4.32
C ASP A 118 -13.31 -15.01 -3.65
N GLY A 119 -13.74 -14.73 -2.43
CA GLY A 119 -13.26 -13.55 -1.69
C GLY A 119 -11.76 -13.62 -1.42
N ARG A 120 -11.27 -14.79 -1.02
CA ARG A 120 -9.83 -15.00 -0.78
C ARG A 120 -9.02 -14.96 -2.07
N LYS A 121 -9.56 -15.51 -3.16
CA LYS A 121 -8.94 -15.41 -4.49
C LYS A 121 -8.81 -13.96 -4.94
N LYS A 122 -9.81 -13.14 -4.64
CA LYS A 122 -9.79 -11.72 -4.98
C LYS A 122 -8.56 -11.01 -4.44
N MET A 123 -8.04 -11.40 -3.28
CA MET A 123 -6.85 -10.80 -2.70
C MET A 123 -5.57 -11.08 -3.51
N ALA A 124 -5.64 -11.99 -4.48
CA ALA A 124 -4.57 -12.21 -5.46
C ALA A 124 -4.71 -11.36 -6.72
N LYS A 125 -5.82 -10.62 -6.86
CA LYS A 125 -6.01 -9.72 -8.00
C LYS A 125 -5.36 -8.37 -7.73
N MET A 126 -4.53 -7.94 -8.66
CA MET A 126 -3.80 -6.68 -8.56
C MET A 126 -3.33 -6.26 -9.96
N PRO A 127 -2.73 -5.08 -10.11
CA PRO A 127 -2.09 -4.73 -11.38
C PRO A 127 -1.05 -5.82 -11.73
N LEU A 128 -1.10 -6.36 -12.95
CA LEU A 128 -0.35 -7.58 -13.29
C LEU A 128 1.17 -7.44 -13.22
N LYS A 129 1.69 -6.21 -13.33
CA LYS A 129 3.13 -5.95 -13.22
C LYS A 129 3.57 -5.63 -11.79
N ALA A 130 2.70 -5.77 -10.82
CA ALA A 130 3.01 -5.47 -9.42
C ALA A 130 4.04 -6.45 -8.86
N LYS A 131 4.86 -5.95 -7.95
CA LYS A 131 5.75 -6.76 -7.12
C LYS A 131 5.14 -6.89 -5.74
N LEU A 132 5.33 -8.04 -5.10
CA LEU A 132 4.64 -8.35 -3.86
C LEU A 132 5.37 -7.76 -2.65
N ILE A 133 4.57 -7.36 -1.66
CA ILE A 133 5.00 -7.06 -0.30
C ILE A 133 4.46 -8.18 0.57
N PHE A 134 5.34 -9.04 1.06
CA PHE A 134 4.92 -10.26 1.77
C PHE A 134 4.26 -9.94 3.11
N ASN A 135 3.28 -10.76 3.45
CA ASN A 135 2.48 -10.64 4.67
C ASN A 135 2.73 -11.85 5.57
N PRO A 136 3.57 -11.71 6.61
CA PRO A 136 3.86 -12.82 7.52
C PRO A 136 2.71 -13.15 8.48
N SER A 137 1.72 -12.26 8.62
CA SER A 137 0.60 -12.45 9.57
C SER A 137 -0.52 -13.31 8.99
N SER A 138 -0.95 -13.04 7.75
CA SER A 138 -2.16 -13.62 7.20
C SER A 138 -2.07 -13.98 5.72
N ALA A 139 -0.88 -14.02 5.17
CA ALA A 139 -0.54 -14.43 3.82
C ALA A 139 -0.96 -13.50 2.68
N ALA A 140 -2.08 -12.78 2.77
CA ALA A 140 -2.54 -11.90 1.69
C ALA A 140 -1.52 -10.77 1.45
N PRO A 141 -0.80 -10.77 0.32
CA PRO A 141 0.27 -9.80 0.13
C PRO A 141 -0.25 -8.40 -0.19
N GLY A 142 0.53 -7.41 0.21
CA GLY A 142 0.45 -6.08 -0.38
C GLY A 142 1.24 -6.08 -1.68
N PHE A 143 1.35 -4.92 -2.34
CA PHE A 143 2.07 -4.86 -3.60
C PHE A 143 2.59 -3.46 -3.89
N ILE A 144 3.57 -3.37 -4.76
CA ILE A 144 4.04 -2.11 -5.32
C ILE A 144 3.79 -2.09 -6.82
N THR A 145 3.17 -1.00 -7.29
CA THR A 145 2.97 -0.70 -8.70
C THR A 145 3.51 0.71 -8.94
N LYS A 146 4.47 0.85 -9.86
CA LYS A 146 5.18 2.13 -10.04
C LYS A 146 5.79 2.55 -8.70
N ASN A 147 5.48 3.75 -8.21
CA ASN A 147 5.93 4.24 -6.91
C ASN A 147 4.85 4.16 -5.81
N VAL A 148 3.80 3.37 -6.03
CA VAL A 148 2.68 3.24 -5.10
C VAL A 148 2.77 1.90 -4.39
N LEU A 149 2.95 1.93 -3.06
CA LEU A 149 2.98 0.75 -2.21
C LEU A 149 1.63 0.64 -1.48
N SER A 150 0.97 -0.50 -1.64
CA SER A 150 -0.39 -0.72 -1.12
C SER A 150 -0.38 -1.77 -0.03
N LEU A 151 -0.88 -1.38 1.14
CA LEU A 151 -0.89 -2.18 2.35
C LEU A 151 -2.32 -2.31 2.88
N PRO A 152 -2.61 -3.37 3.66
CA PRO A 152 -3.93 -3.52 4.28
C PRO A 152 -4.15 -2.45 5.34
N GLY A 153 -5.43 -2.19 5.65
CA GLY A 153 -5.79 -1.17 6.63
C GLY A 153 -5.66 -1.62 8.09
N VAL A 154 -5.65 -2.93 8.36
CA VAL A 154 -5.55 -3.45 9.74
C VAL A 154 -4.15 -3.16 10.31
N PRO A 155 -4.04 -2.35 11.37
CA PRO A 155 -2.73 -1.89 11.85
C PRO A 155 -1.76 -2.99 12.22
N SER A 156 -2.23 -4.04 12.92
CA SER A 156 -1.36 -5.15 13.32
C SER A 156 -0.76 -5.89 12.11
N ILE A 157 -1.53 -6.03 11.05
CA ILE A 157 -1.09 -6.69 9.82
C ILE A 157 -0.10 -5.78 9.09
N LEU A 158 -0.46 -4.51 8.90
CA LEU A 158 0.42 -3.53 8.26
C LEU A 158 1.78 -3.46 8.99
N ASN A 159 1.74 -3.41 10.31
CA ASN A 159 2.97 -3.36 11.11
C ASN A 159 3.88 -4.56 10.82
N SER A 160 3.31 -5.75 10.68
CA SER A 160 4.07 -6.96 10.37
C SER A 160 4.67 -6.96 8.96
N MET A 161 4.10 -6.17 8.05
CA MET A 161 4.51 -6.13 6.65
C MET A 161 5.50 -5.01 6.33
N ILE A 162 5.58 -3.97 7.15
CA ILE A 162 6.25 -2.73 6.78
C ILE A 162 7.73 -2.92 6.42
N GLU A 163 8.44 -3.79 7.13
CA GLU A 163 9.86 -4.07 6.84
C GLU A 163 10.05 -4.61 5.42
N ASN A 164 9.07 -5.32 4.90
CA ASN A 164 9.11 -5.89 3.55
C ASN A 164 8.94 -4.83 2.45
N CYS A 165 8.64 -3.60 2.80
CA CYS A 165 8.62 -2.47 1.87
C CYS A 165 10.03 -1.93 1.60
N LYS A 166 10.96 -2.14 2.53
CA LYS A 166 12.27 -1.49 2.51
C LYS A 166 13.06 -1.75 1.24
N ARG A 167 12.98 -2.95 0.69
CA ARG A 167 13.66 -3.35 -0.53
C ARG A 167 13.27 -2.53 -1.76
N TYR A 168 12.12 -1.87 -1.71
CA TYR A 168 11.58 -1.06 -2.81
C TYR A 168 11.86 0.43 -2.66
N LEU A 169 12.52 0.83 -1.59
CA LEU A 169 12.67 2.24 -1.24
C LEU A 169 14.12 2.70 -1.39
N VAL A 170 14.30 3.89 -1.93
CA VAL A 170 15.59 4.57 -1.98
C VAL A 170 15.74 5.39 -0.71
N LYS A 171 16.86 5.22 -0.02
CA LYS A 171 17.10 5.94 1.23
C LYS A 171 17.28 7.43 0.99
N GLY A 172 16.57 8.22 1.75
CA GLY A 172 16.72 9.66 1.81
C GLY A 172 17.58 10.12 2.97
N LEU A 173 17.63 11.44 3.18
CA LEU A 173 18.29 12.03 4.33
C LEU A 173 17.48 11.79 5.59
N LYS A 174 18.14 11.34 6.67
CA LYS A 174 17.49 11.27 7.97
C LYS A 174 17.29 12.69 8.48
N ILE A 175 16.05 13.03 8.81
CA ILE A 175 15.66 14.37 9.20
C ILE A 175 15.64 14.54 10.72
N HIS A 176 15.51 13.44 11.48
CA HIS A 176 15.51 13.53 12.92
C HIS A 176 16.89 13.88 13.45
N SER A 177 16.92 14.78 14.40
CA SER A 177 18.13 14.97 15.21
C SER A 177 18.38 13.72 16.05
N LYS A 178 19.60 13.49 16.32
CA LYS A 178 20.11 12.38 17.13
C LYS A 178 19.27 12.05 18.33
#